data_21b9867e6004ddfbd2abde3766765161
#
_entry.id   21b9867e6004ddfbd2abde3766765161
#
_cell.length_a   1.000
_cell.length_b   1.000
_cell.length_c   1.000
_cell.angle_alpha   90.00
_cell.angle_beta   90.00
_cell.angle_gamma   90.00
#
_symmetry.space_group_name_H-M   'P 1'
#
loop_
_entity.id
_entity.type
_entity.pdbx_description
1 polymer ?
#
loop_
_entity_poly.entity_id
_entity_poly.type
_entity_poly.pdbx_seq_one_letter_code
_entity_poly.pdbx_strand_id
1 'polypeptide(L)'
;MQDKVLKMALIGVGNMGKKYAQMIVSGEVLHMKLAAVVIRRDEQIAWGKTLVNVDGQPVEIFRSADELFHAAESDPSLFDAVLIATPHKTHKELAVRAFELKKDVLCDKPAAADIGEALAMNDAAEKNERIYGLVFHQRLYPKYMKIKEMIDSGEI
;
A
#
# COMPACT_ATOMS: atom_id res chain seq x y z
N MET A 1 -13.88 -0.54 -22.60
CA MET A 1 -13.44 -1.43 -21.49
C MET A 1 -13.80 -0.70 -20.22
N GLN A 2 -14.59 -1.29 -19.31
CA GLN A 2 -14.76 -0.69 -17.98
C GLN A 2 -13.39 -0.78 -17.30
N ASP A 3 -12.85 0.36 -16.86
CA ASP A 3 -11.60 0.39 -16.13
C ASP A 3 -11.79 -0.39 -14.82
N LYS A 4 -10.98 -1.44 -14.65
CA LYS A 4 -11.04 -2.29 -13.44
C LYS A 4 -10.70 -1.42 -12.23
N VAL A 5 -11.60 -1.37 -11.24
CA VAL A 5 -11.32 -0.72 -9.96
C VAL A 5 -10.39 -1.60 -9.13
N LEU A 6 -9.21 -1.10 -8.79
CA LEU A 6 -8.22 -1.79 -7.97
C LEU A 6 -8.67 -1.82 -6.50
N LYS A 7 -8.72 -2.99 -5.92
CA LYS A 7 -9.01 -3.18 -4.50
C LYS A 7 -7.71 -3.18 -3.69
N MET A 8 -7.55 -2.19 -2.82
CA MET A 8 -6.36 -2.03 -1.98
C MET A 8 -6.64 -2.51 -0.55
N ALA A 9 -5.73 -3.28 0.04
CA ALA A 9 -5.67 -3.51 1.48
C ALA A 9 -4.59 -2.62 2.10
N LEU A 10 -4.86 -1.98 3.22
CA LEU A 10 -3.90 -1.12 3.93
C LEU A 10 -3.43 -1.78 5.22
N ILE A 11 -2.12 -1.95 5.37
CA ILE A 11 -1.50 -2.41 6.60
C ILE A 11 -0.72 -1.26 7.24
N GLY A 12 -1.19 -0.84 8.42
CA GLY A 12 -0.61 0.27 9.17
C GLY A 12 -1.43 1.56 9.09
N VAL A 13 -2.03 1.96 10.24
CA VAL A 13 -2.87 3.15 10.37
C VAL A 13 -2.24 4.22 11.26
N GLY A 14 -0.94 4.44 11.08
CA GLY A 14 -0.23 5.60 11.60
C GLY A 14 -0.64 6.88 10.85
N ASN A 15 0.12 7.97 11.06
CA ASN A 15 -0.19 9.26 10.42
C ASN A 15 -0.31 9.18 8.90
N MET A 16 0.63 8.46 8.25
CA MET A 16 0.59 8.32 6.78
C MET A 16 -0.49 7.36 6.32
N GLY A 17 -0.62 6.19 6.98
CA GLY A 17 -1.65 5.23 6.62
C GLY A 17 -3.07 5.79 6.72
N LYS A 18 -3.36 6.62 7.73
CA LYS A 18 -4.66 7.31 7.83
C LYS A 18 -4.90 8.26 6.65
N LYS A 19 -3.86 9.01 6.22
CA LYS A 19 -3.96 9.88 5.04
C LYS A 19 -4.23 9.08 3.78
N TYR A 20 -3.49 7.99 3.56
CA TYR A 20 -3.71 7.11 2.41
C TYR A 20 -5.13 6.53 2.40
N ALA A 21 -5.60 6.03 3.55
CA ALA A 21 -6.97 5.53 3.66
C ALA A 21 -7.99 6.59 3.26
N GLN A 22 -7.87 7.82 3.79
CA GLN A 22 -8.78 8.92 3.49
C GLN A 22 -8.77 9.30 2.01
N MET A 23 -7.61 9.42 1.39
CA MET A 23 -7.48 9.72 -0.04
C MET A 23 -8.13 8.66 -0.93
N ILE A 24 -8.00 7.38 -0.54
CA ILE A 24 -8.61 6.29 -1.31
C ILE A 24 -10.14 6.29 -1.14
N VAL A 25 -10.64 6.34 0.10
CA VAL A 25 -12.11 6.27 0.34
C VAL A 25 -12.85 7.51 -0.13
N SER A 26 -12.18 8.70 -0.18
CA SER A 26 -12.77 9.94 -0.72
C SER A 26 -12.87 9.96 -2.25
N GLY A 27 -12.24 8.99 -2.95
CA GLY A 27 -12.20 8.95 -4.41
C GLY A 27 -11.17 9.89 -5.04
N GLU A 28 -10.27 10.51 -4.23
CA GLU A 28 -9.16 11.31 -4.76
C GLU A 28 -8.18 10.46 -5.59
N VAL A 29 -8.08 9.16 -5.28
CA VAL A 29 -7.32 8.19 -6.09
C VAL A 29 -8.29 7.49 -7.02
N LEU A 30 -8.22 7.84 -8.31
CA LEU A 30 -9.10 7.28 -9.34
C LEU A 30 -8.88 5.79 -9.54
N HIS A 31 -9.94 5.07 -9.87
CA HIS A 31 -9.92 3.63 -10.17
C HIS A 31 -9.40 2.75 -9.02
N MET A 32 -9.50 3.23 -7.78
CA MET A 32 -9.08 2.51 -6.59
C MET A 32 -10.15 2.57 -5.50
N LYS A 33 -10.28 1.50 -4.72
CA LYS A 33 -11.05 1.49 -3.49
C LYS A 33 -10.30 0.77 -2.37
N LEU A 34 -10.58 1.16 -1.14
CA LEU A 34 -10.03 0.51 0.04
C LEU A 34 -10.92 -0.66 0.42
N ALA A 35 -10.48 -1.89 0.17
CA ALA A 35 -11.23 -3.10 0.50
C ALA A 35 -11.08 -3.46 1.98
N ALA A 36 -9.86 -3.35 2.51
CA ALA A 36 -9.53 -3.79 3.85
C ALA A 36 -8.51 -2.87 4.54
N VAL A 37 -8.54 -2.85 5.86
CA VAL A 37 -7.56 -2.14 6.69
C VAL A 37 -7.17 -2.96 7.92
N VAL A 38 -5.87 -2.98 8.25
CA VAL A 38 -5.38 -3.63 9.46
C VAL A 38 -5.26 -2.61 10.59
N ILE A 39 -6.05 -2.79 11.65
CA ILE A 39 -6.09 -1.92 12.84
C ILE A 39 -5.86 -2.73 14.10
N ARG A 40 -4.64 -2.67 14.65
CA ARG A 40 -4.27 -3.44 15.86
C ARG A 40 -4.78 -2.83 17.17
N ARG A 41 -4.86 -1.49 17.24
CA ARG A 41 -5.16 -0.76 18.48
C ARG A 41 -6.65 -0.50 18.60
N ASP A 42 -7.23 -0.80 19.75
CA ASP A 42 -8.67 -0.64 20.01
C ASP A 42 -9.15 0.81 19.88
N GLU A 43 -8.33 1.77 20.31
CA GLU A 43 -8.67 3.18 20.20
C GLU A 43 -8.80 3.68 18.75
N GLN A 44 -8.29 2.92 17.78
CA GLN A 44 -8.38 3.26 16.36
C GLN A 44 -9.54 2.56 15.63
N ILE A 45 -10.21 1.60 16.27
CA ILE A 45 -11.32 0.86 15.65
C ILE A 45 -12.50 1.79 15.35
N ALA A 46 -12.82 2.71 16.25
CA ALA A 46 -13.90 3.67 16.03
C ALA A 46 -13.65 4.50 14.74
N TRP A 47 -12.41 4.95 14.54
CA TRP A 47 -12.02 5.61 13.30
C TRP A 47 -12.12 4.66 12.08
N GLY A 48 -11.65 3.43 12.20
CA GLY A 48 -11.75 2.45 11.10
C GLY A 48 -13.19 2.23 10.62
N LYS A 49 -14.15 2.20 11.53
CA LYS A 49 -15.58 2.06 11.23
C LYS A 49 -16.17 3.27 10.48
N THR A 50 -15.50 4.40 10.46
CA THR A 50 -15.93 5.57 9.66
C THR A 50 -15.46 5.51 8.21
N LEU A 51 -14.60 4.55 7.85
CA LEU A 51 -14.10 4.40 6.49
C LEU A 51 -15.16 3.77 5.59
N VAL A 52 -15.68 4.58 4.67
CA VAL A 52 -16.66 4.17 3.68
C VAL A 52 -16.21 4.70 2.32
N ASN A 53 -16.12 3.83 1.33
CA ASN A 53 -15.76 4.20 -0.03
C ASN A 53 -16.86 5.07 -0.69
N VAL A 54 -16.52 5.80 -1.75
CA VAL A 54 -17.46 6.65 -2.50
C VAL A 54 -18.67 5.89 -3.05
N ASP A 55 -18.55 4.58 -3.25
CA ASP A 55 -19.65 3.70 -3.67
C ASP A 55 -20.54 3.22 -2.50
N GLY A 56 -20.32 3.73 -1.30
CA GLY A 56 -21.05 3.37 -0.08
C GLY A 56 -20.62 2.05 0.58
N GLN A 57 -19.62 1.36 0.02
CA GLN A 57 -19.14 0.11 0.60
C GLN A 57 -18.23 0.40 1.82
N PRO A 58 -18.49 -0.22 2.98
CA PRO A 58 -17.63 -0.10 4.15
C PRO A 58 -16.28 -0.80 3.89
N VAL A 59 -15.25 -0.34 4.60
CA VAL A 59 -13.93 -0.96 4.60
C VAL A 59 -13.89 -2.08 5.64
N GLU A 60 -13.45 -3.27 5.25
CA GLU A 60 -13.31 -4.39 6.17
C GLU A 60 -12.12 -4.18 7.13
N ILE A 61 -12.31 -4.50 8.42
CA ILE A 61 -11.31 -4.27 9.46
C ILE A 61 -10.76 -5.60 9.95
N PHE A 62 -9.44 -5.77 9.82
CA PHE A 62 -8.69 -6.89 10.37
C PHE A 62 -7.84 -6.44 11.57
N ARG A 63 -7.64 -7.33 12.55
CA ARG A 63 -6.89 -7.03 13.77
C ARG A 63 -5.38 -7.24 13.60
N SER A 64 -4.98 -8.04 12.63
CA SER A 64 -3.58 -8.33 12.31
C SER A 64 -3.37 -8.52 10.82
N ALA A 65 -2.12 -8.44 10.37
CA ALA A 65 -1.76 -8.81 9.00
C ALA A 65 -1.98 -10.31 8.75
N ASP A 66 -1.82 -11.15 9.79
CA ASP A 66 -2.07 -12.58 9.70
C ASP A 66 -3.54 -12.87 9.38
N GLU A 67 -4.48 -12.22 10.08
CA GLU A 67 -5.91 -12.35 9.78
C GLU A 67 -6.23 -11.90 8.35
N LEU A 68 -5.68 -10.75 7.90
CA LEU A 68 -5.88 -10.25 6.54
C LEU A 68 -5.37 -11.25 5.48
N PHE A 69 -4.16 -11.77 5.65
CA PHE A 69 -3.56 -12.68 4.68
C PHE A 69 -4.25 -14.04 4.69
N HIS A 70 -4.66 -14.55 5.85
CA HIS A 70 -5.45 -15.78 5.94
C HIS A 70 -6.83 -15.63 5.27
N ALA A 71 -7.48 -14.50 5.42
CA ALA A 71 -8.72 -14.20 4.69
C ALA A 71 -8.49 -14.19 3.17
N ALA A 72 -7.36 -13.62 2.70
CA ALA A 72 -7.01 -13.59 1.30
C ALA A 72 -6.63 -14.97 0.71
N GLU A 73 -6.15 -15.92 1.53
CA GLU A 73 -5.98 -17.32 1.13
C GLU A 73 -7.33 -17.97 0.82
N SER A 74 -8.35 -17.66 1.63
CA SER A 74 -9.71 -18.18 1.49
C SER A 74 -10.51 -17.47 0.39
N ASP A 75 -10.32 -16.15 0.24
CA ASP A 75 -10.90 -15.33 -0.83
C ASP A 75 -9.81 -14.51 -1.54
N PRO A 76 -9.20 -15.06 -2.60
CA PRO A 76 -8.19 -14.33 -3.39
C PRO A 76 -8.73 -13.05 -4.05
N SER A 77 -10.04 -12.84 -4.11
CA SER A 77 -10.66 -11.66 -4.69
C SER A 77 -10.87 -10.52 -3.68
N LEU A 78 -10.55 -10.73 -2.40
CA LEU A 78 -10.75 -9.75 -1.32
C LEU A 78 -10.04 -8.43 -1.62
N PHE A 79 -8.78 -8.48 -2.07
CA PHE A 79 -8.02 -7.34 -2.57
C PHE A 79 -7.04 -7.74 -3.67
N ASP A 80 -6.63 -6.79 -4.49
CA ASP A 80 -5.67 -6.97 -5.59
C ASP A 80 -4.24 -6.60 -5.17
N ALA A 81 -4.09 -5.60 -4.30
CA ALA A 81 -2.80 -5.06 -3.87
C ALA A 81 -2.80 -4.67 -2.39
N VAL A 82 -1.61 -4.61 -1.81
CA VAL A 82 -1.38 -4.19 -0.42
C VAL A 82 -0.60 -2.89 -0.37
N LEU A 83 -1.10 -1.90 0.39
CA LEU A 83 -0.35 -0.70 0.76
C LEU A 83 0.22 -0.89 2.16
N ILE A 84 1.54 -0.91 2.28
CA ILE A 84 2.25 -1.09 3.54
C ILE A 84 2.72 0.26 4.06
N ALA A 85 2.18 0.70 5.21
CA ALA A 85 2.50 1.96 5.88
C ALA A 85 2.85 1.74 7.36
N THR A 86 3.53 0.66 7.64
CA THR A 86 4.03 0.25 8.96
C THR A 86 5.45 0.78 9.22
N PRO A 87 6.05 0.58 10.40
CA PRO A 87 7.48 0.79 10.59
C PRO A 87 8.32 -0.08 9.65
N HIS A 88 9.37 0.50 9.05
CA HIS A 88 10.18 -0.12 7.99
C HIS A 88 10.74 -1.52 8.30
N LYS A 89 10.96 -1.86 9.57
CA LYS A 89 11.43 -3.20 10.00
C LYS A 89 10.45 -4.34 9.68
N THR A 90 9.20 -4.03 9.37
CA THR A 90 8.18 -5.02 9.03
C THR A 90 7.85 -5.06 7.53
N HIS A 91 8.44 -4.17 6.74
CA HIS A 91 8.13 -4.04 5.31
C HIS A 91 8.45 -5.32 4.54
N LYS A 92 9.66 -5.87 4.73
CA LYS A 92 10.08 -7.09 4.04
C LYS A 92 9.13 -8.26 4.28
N GLU A 93 8.86 -8.57 5.54
CA GLU A 93 7.99 -9.70 5.89
C GLU A 93 6.60 -9.57 5.25
N LEU A 94 5.99 -8.39 5.39
CA LEU A 94 4.65 -8.14 4.86
C LEU A 94 4.61 -8.16 3.33
N ALA A 95 5.63 -7.57 2.68
CA ALA A 95 5.70 -7.55 1.21
C ALA A 95 5.91 -8.94 0.62
N VAL A 96 6.85 -9.71 1.17
CA VAL A 96 7.12 -11.08 0.70
C VAL A 96 5.86 -11.95 0.80
N ARG A 97 5.17 -11.91 1.93
CA ARG A 97 3.90 -12.64 2.12
C ARG A 97 2.82 -12.20 1.12
N ALA A 98 2.70 -10.90 0.85
CA ALA A 98 1.76 -10.42 -0.14
C ALA A 98 2.09 -10.93 -1.55
N PHE A 99 3.37 -10.94 -1.95
CA PHE A 99 3.81 -11.47 -3.24
C PHE A 99 3.53 -12.99 -3.36
N GLU A 100 3.77 -13.76 -2.29
CA GLU A 100 3.46 -15.19 -2.26
C GLU A 100 1.96 -15.47 -2.46
N LEU A 101 1.10 -14.58 -1.96
CA LEU A 101 -0.34 -14.59 -2.21
C LEU A 101 -0.75 -13.98 -3.56
N LYS A 102 0.22 -13.72 -4.45
CA LYS A 102 0.00 -13.13 -5.77
C LYS A 102 -0.66 -11.76 -5.72
N LYS A 103 -0.33 -10.95 -4.69
CA LYS A 103 -0.77 -9.56 -4.54
C LYS A 103 0.34 -8.61 -4.93
N ASP A 104 -0.02 -7.50 -5.57
CA ASP A 104 0.91 -6.41 -5.81
C ASP A 104 1.15 -5.61 -4.52
N VAL A 105 2.28 -4.93 -4.41
CA VAL A 105 2.65 -4.19 -3.21
C VAL A 105 3.04 -2.76 -3.53
N LEU A 106 2.42 -1.81 -2.82
CA LEU A 106 2.89 -0.44 -2.68
C LEU A 106 3.39 -0.25 -1.25
N CYS A 107 4.67 0.09 -1.09
CA CYS A 107 5.30 0.22 0.22
C CYS A 107 5.68 1.67 0.52
N ASP A 108 5.45 2.16 1.74
CA ASP A 108 5.90 3.49 2.16
C ASP A 108 7.44 3.50 2.31
N LYS A 109 8.02 4.67 2.22
CA LYS A 109 9.47 4.88 2.40
C LYS A 109 9.86 4.76 3.91
N PRO A 110 11.12 4.36 4.21
CA PRO A 110 12.09 3.73 3.31
C PRO A 110 11.66 2.32 2.92
N ALA A 111 12.21 1.77 1.84
CA ALA A 111 11.84 0.45 1.33
C ALA A 111 11.93 -0.64 2.42
N ALA A 112 13.04 -0.68 3.13
CA ALA A 112 13.33 -1.68 4.15
C ALA A 112 14.29 -1.11 5.21
N ALA A 113 14.69 -1.92 6.18
CA ALA A 113 15.63 -1.54 7.22
C ALA A 113 17.08 -1.51 6.69
N ASP A 114 17.41 -2.35 5.73
CA ASP A 114 18.72 -2.44 5.07
C ASP A 114 18.60 -2.89 3.61
N ILE A 115 19.74 -2.90 2.90
CA ILE A 115 19.79 -3.24 1.48
C ILE A 115 19.48 -4.71 1.21
N GLY A 116 19.85 -5.62 2.10
CA GLY A 116 19.55 -7.04 1.96
C GLY A 116 18.06 -7.32 2.00
N GLU A 117 17.34 -6.65 2.90
CA GLU A 117 15.87 -6.70 2.96
C GLU A 117 15.22 -6.12 1.70
N ALA A 118 15.74 -4.98 1.19
CA ALA A 118 15.22 -4.36 -0.02
C ALA A 118 15.41 -5.26 -1.25
N LEU A 119 16.58 -5.90 -1.39
CA LEU A 119 16.86 -6.87 -2.46
C LEU A 119 15.92 -8.08 -2.35
N ALA A 120 15.75 -8.64 -1.16
CA ALA A 120 14.84 -9.77 -0.95
C ALA A 120 13.38 -9.44 -1.33
N MET A 121 12.92 -8.19 -1.14
CA MET A 121 11.60 -7.77 -1.59
C MET A 121 11.50 -7.71 -3.12
N ASN A 122 12.53 -7.20 -3.80
CA ASN A 122 12.59 -7.18 -5.26
C ASN A 122 12.60 -8.61 -5.83
N ASP A 123 13.48 -9.49 -5.31
CA ASP A 123 13.57 -10.89 -5.74
C ASP A 123 12.21 -11.61 -5.56
N ALA A 124 11.54 -11.37 -4.43
CA ALA A 124 10.23 -11.95 -4.17
C ALA A 124 9.15 -11.43 -5.14
N ALA A 125 9.17 -10.15 -5.49
CA ALA A 125 8.27 -9.57 -6.47
C ALA A 125 8.47 -10.18 -7.85
N GLU A 126 9.73 -10.25 -8.32
CA GLU A 126 10.11 -10.85 -9.60
C GLU A 126 9.73 -12.34 -9.66
N LYS A 127 10.11 -13.12 -8.65
CA LYS A 127 9.78 -14.56 -8.55
C LYS A 127 8.28 -14.84 -8.62
N ASN A 128 7.47 -13.94 -8.06
CA ASN A 128 6.02 -14.09 -8.03
C ASN A 128 5.31 -13.39 -9.19
N GLU A 129 6.05 -12.71 -10.08
CA GLU A 129 5.53 -11.91 -11.21
C GLU A 129 4.55 -10.84 -10.74
N ARG A 130 4.93 -10.10 -9.67
CA ARG A 130 4.10 -9.05 -9.05
C ARG A 130 4.75 -7.69 -9.16
N ILE A 131 3.90 -6.66 -9.14
CA ILE A 131 4.35 -5.27 -9.15
C ILE A 131 4.75 -4.86 -7.73
N TYR A 132 5.96 -4.32 -7.62
CA TYR A 132 6.45 -3.67 -6.40
C TYR A 132 6.65 -2.18 -6.65
N GLY A 133 5.91 -1.35 -5.93
CA GLY A 133 6.03 0.09 -5.96
C GLY A 133 6.48 0.66 -4.62
N LEU A 134 7.23 1.75 -4.65
CA LEU A 134 7.66 2.47 -3.45
C LEU A 134 7.13 3.91 -3.48
N VAL A 135 6.55 4.36 -2.36
CA VAL A 135 6.00 5.72 -2.24
C VAL A 135 7.12 6.74 -2.07
N PHE A 136 7.57 7.31 -3.17
CA PHE A 136 8.49 8.45 -3.21
C PHE A 136 7.77 9.71 -3.71
N HIS A 137 6.76 10.16 -2.99
CA HIS A 137 5.90 11.28 -3.37
C HIS A 137 6.69 12.58 -3.70
N GLN A 138 7.84 12.80 -3.04
CA GLN A 138 8.67 13.98 -3.30
C GLN A 138 9.20 14.04 -4.74
N ARG A 139 9.40 12.89 -5.40
CA ARG A 139 9.84 12.85 -6.80
C ARG A 139 8.84 13.50 -7.76
N LEU A 140 7.57 13.58 -7.36
CA LEU A 140 6.48 14.14 -8.16
C LEU A 140 6.20 15.61 -7.84
N TYR A 141 6.90 16.22 -6.88
CA TYR A 141 6.73 17.65 -6.62
C TYR A 141 7.36 18.47 -7.75
N PRO A 142 6.65 19.49 -8.30
CA PRO A 142 7.12 20.29 -9.43
C PRO A 142 8.53 20.83 -9.26
N LYS A 143 8.89 21.29 -8.04
CA LYS A 143 10.23 21.79 -7.73
C LYS A 143 11.34 20.74 -7.90
N TYR A 144 11.08 19.47 -7.48
CA TYR A 144 12.08 18.41 -7.63
C TYR A 144 12.13 17.87 -9.07
N MET A 145 11.00 17.86 -9.76
CA MET A 145 10.97 17.54 -11.18
C MET A 145 11.77 18.57 -11.99
N LYS A 146 11.62 19.87 -11.67
CA LYS A 146 12.41 20.93 -12.35
C LYS A 146 13.90 20.82 -12.05
N ILE A 147 14.30 20.57 -10.80
CA ILE A 147 15.71 20.36 -10.46
C ILE A 147 16.29 19.17 -11.23
N LYS A 148 15.54 18.05 -11.31
CA LYS A 148 15.97 16.89 -12.09
C LYS A 148 16.15 17.23 -13.58
N GLU A 149 15.22 17.95 -14.17
CA GLU A 149 15.31 18.43 -15.57
C GLU A 149 16.59 19.24 -15.80
N MET A 150 16.91 20.19 -14.89
CA MET A 150 18.11 21.01 -14.96
C MET A 150 19.40 20.17 -14.87
N ILE A 151 19.42 19.16 -13.99
CA ILE A 151 20.54 18.21 -13.89
C ILE A 151 20.67 17.40 -15.18
N ASP A 152 19.58 16.84 -15.67
CA ASP A 152 19.59 15.98 -16.87
C ASP A 152 19.98 16.76 -18.14
N SER A 153 19.67 18.07 -18.20
CA SER A 153 20.05 18.95 -19.31
C SER A 153 21.48 19.49 -19.20
N GLY A 154 22.15 19.29 -18.06
CA GLY A 154 23.49 19.84 -17.80
C GLY A 154 23.50 21.34 -17.49
N GLU A 155 22.36 21.92 -17.09
CA GLU A 155 22.25 23.31 -16.68
C GLU A 155 22.86 23.53 -15.28
N ILE A 156 22.81 22.50 -14.41
CA ILE A 156 23.47 22.46 -13.09
C ILE A 156 24.11 21.11 -12.85
#